data_6df95b32e4fa6c138142237cda6c293a
#
_entry.id   6df95b32e4fa6c138142237cda6c293a
#
_cell.length_a   1.000
_cell.length_b   1.000
_cell.length_c   1.000
_cell.angle_alpha   90.00
_cell.angle_beta   90.00
_cell.angle_gamma   90.00
#
_symmetry.space_group_name_H-M   'P 1'
#
loop_
_entity.id
_entity.type
_entity.pdbx_description
1 polymer ?
#
loop_
_entity_poly.entity_id
_entity_poly.type
_entity_poly.pdbx_seq_one_letter_code
_entity_poly.pdbx_strand_id
1 'polypeptide(L)'
;APPVFGAKWLVPRIAEFSVAHPEVQIRIDPLQKISELEGPETDVAIRFGRGLYPGLLAQRLMKQEVFPVCSPELLQGEHPLVSPVDLRWHTLIHFDPNFYDPDWPQWKKWLRAAEVTGIDASVGPHFSSPNFTIQAVLQGQGVALAVSLMADELVADGRLIRLFDVNYPGNYGYYGVVSEEKVEERRVSAFWEWLISESK
;
A
#
# COMPACT_ATOMS: atom_id res chain seq x y z
N ALA A 1 5.89 8.06 6.93
CA ALA A 1 5.52 7.43 5.64
C ALA A 1 5.04 5.99 5.87
N PRO A 2 4.12 5.42 5.04
CA PRO A 2 3.79 4.00 5.09
C PRO A 2 5.04 3.13 4.88
N PRO A 3 5.23 2.04 5.63
CA PRO A 3 6.46 1.24 5.58
C PRO A 3 6.87 0.77 4.18
N VAL A 4 5.90 0.32 3.37
CA VAL A 4 6.16 -0.15 2.01
C VAL A 4 6.66 0.99 1.11
N PHE A 5 5.99 2.16 1.16
CA PHE A 5 6.40 3.34 0.38
C PHE A 5 7.78 3.82 0.82
N GLY A 6 7.99 3.91 2.12
CA GLY A 6 9.29 4.29 2.69
C GLY A 6 10.42 3.41 2.17
N ALA A 7 10.27 2.09 2.32
CA ALA A 7 11.32 1.14 1.96
C ALA A 7 11.56 1.01 0.45
N LYS A 8 10.49 0.94 -0.35
CA LYS A 8 10.61 0.61 -1.78
C LYS A 8 10.73 1.83 -2.70
N TRP A 9 10.22 2.98 -2.27
CA TRP A 9 10.22 4.16 -3.13
C TRP A 9 11.06 5.32 -2.57
N LEU A 10 10.87 5.68 -1.31
CA LEU A 10 11.49 6.88 -0.74
C LEU A 10 12.98 6.66 -0.43
N VAL A 11 13.32 5.62 0.34
CA VAL A 11 14.70 5.35 0.76
C VAL A 11 15.67 5.19 -0.42
N PRO A 12 15.34 4.50 -1.51
CA PRO A 12 16.24 4.41 -2.66
C PRO A 12 16.55 5.76 -3.35
N ARG A 13 15.69 6.80 -3.17
CA ARG A 13 15.80 8.10 -3.83
C ARG A 13 16.30 9.21 -2.93
N ILE A 14 16.17 9.07 -1.61
CA ILE A 14 16.43 10.15 -0.65
C ILE A 14 17.89 10.64 -0.67
N ALA A 15 18.83 9.82 -1.09
CA ALA A 15 20.24 10.18 -1.19
C ALA A 15 20.46 11.32 -2.18
N GLU A 16 19.75 11.35 -3.31
CA GLU A 16 19.84 12.42 -4.31
C GLU A 16 19.35 13.75 -3.74
N PHE A 17 18.22 13.73 -3.01
CA PHE A 17 17.72 14.90 -2.31
C PHE A 17 18.73 15.43 -1.28
N SER A 18 19.32 14.54 -0.47
CA SER A 18 20.29 14.93 0.57
C SER A 18 21.57 15.55 0.00
N VAL A 19 21.98 15.14 -1.20
CA VAL A 19 23.11 15.75 -1.92
C VAL A 19 22.76 17.14 -2.44
N ALA A 20 21.54 17.33 -2.96
CA ALA A 20 21.06 18.61 -3.50
C ALA A 20 20.74 19.63 -2.39
N HIS A 21 20.34 19.15 -1.20
CA HIS A 21 19.88 19.97 -0.07
C HIS A 21 20.59 19.56 1.23
N PRO A 22 21.92 19.76 1.35
CA PRO A 22 22.70 19.33 2.53
C PRO A 22 22.31 20.05 3.82
N GLU A 23 21.62 21.18 3.72
CA GLU A 23 21.08 21.93 4.86
C GLU A 23 19.80 21.33 5.44
N VAL A 24 19.15 20.38 4.75
CA VAL A 24 17.90 19.76 5.19
C VAL A 24 18.18 18.42 5.84
N GLN A 25 17.85 18.29 7.11
CA GLN A 25 17.89 17.00 7.80
C GLN A 25 16.60 16.23 7.57
N ILE A 26 16.74 14.98 7.13
CA ILE A 26 15.60 14.07 6.88
C ILE A 26 15.50 13.06 8.00
N ARG A 27 14.32 12.95 8.59
CA ARG A 27 13.91 11.85 9.46
C ARG A 27 12.68 11.17 8.86
N ILE A 28 12.75 9.86 8.67
CA ILE A 28 11.65 9.07 8.12
C ILE A 28 11.08 8.19 9.22
N ASP A 29 9.86 8.49 9.65
CA ASP A 29 9.14 7.69 10.63
C ASP A 29 8.07 6.84 9.93
N PRO A 30 7.95 5.54 10.26
CA PRO A 30 6.93 4.64 9.71
C PRO A 30 5.58 4.89 10.37
N LEU A 31 4.96 6.05 10.07
CA LEU A 31 3.67 6.46 10.62
C LEU A 31 2.51 5.77 9.90
N GLN A 32 1.57 5.25 10.70
CA GLN A 32 0.34 4.64 10.19
C GLN A 32 -0.93 5.41 10.59
N LYS A 33 -0.90 6.24 11.63
CA LYS A 33 -2.09 6.94 12.14
C LYS A 33 -2.28 8.32 11.51
N ILE A 34 -3.52 8.63 11.12
CA ILE A 34 -3.90 9.94 10.55
C ILE A 34 -3.78 11.06 11.60
N SER A 35 -4.11 10.77 12.87
CA SER A 35 -4.05 11.74 13.98
C SER A 35 -2.65 12.28 14.30
N GLU A 36 -1.60 11.66 13.77
CA GLU A 36 -0.22 12.10 13.96
C GLU A 36 0.23 13.17 12.94
N LEU A 37 -0.63 13.51 11.97
CA LEU A 37 -0.38 14.58 10.99
C LEU A 37 -0.52 16.00 11.59
N GLU A 38 -1.35 16.14 12.62
CA GLU A 38 -1.60 17.41 13.28
C GLU A 38 -0.54 17.74 14.35
N GLY A 39 0.44 16.84 14.54
CA GLY A 39 1.52 17.05 15.50
C GLY A 39 2.59 18.02 14.97
N PRO A 40 3.22 18.80 15.85
CA PRO A 40 4.28 19.74 15.47
C PRO A 40 5.52 19.06 14.87
N GLU A 41 5.67 17.75 15.05
CA GLU A 41 6.87 17.00 14.66
C GLU A 41 6.85 16.46 13.22
N THR A 42 5.70 16.48 12.51
CA THR A 42 5.62 15.97 11.14
C THR A 42 5.54 17.13 10.15
N ASP A 43 6.56 17.30 9.34
CA ASP A 43 6.59 18.34 8.30
C ASP A 43 5.81 17.90 7.04
N VAL A 44 6.10 16.71 6.50
CA VAL A 44 5.40 16.12 5.35
C VAL A 44 5.00 14.70 5.68
N ALA A 45 3.75 14.35 5.42
CA ALA A 45 3.30 12.97 5.54
C ALA A 45 3.06 12.33 4.18
N ILE A 46 3.30 11.02 4.11
CA ILE A 46 2.89 10.20 2.96
C ILE A 46 1.79 9.28 3.44
N ARG A 47 0.71 9.18 2.68
CA ARG A 47 -0.48 8.41 3.02
C ARG A 47 -0.89 7.50 1.88
N PHE A 48 -1.33 6.30 2.24
CA PHE A 48 -2.08 5.45 1.32
C PHE A 48 -3.58 5.72 1.52
N GLY A 49 -4.31 5.90 0.42
CA GLY A 49 -5.74 6.17 0.51
C GLY A 49 -6.32 6.70 -0.80
N ARG A 50 -7.41 7.45 -0.71
CA ARG A 50 -8.15 8.00 -1.85
C ARG A 50 -7.95 9.51 -2.07
N GLY A 51 -7.08 10.13 -1.31
CA GLY A 51 -6.70 11.54 -1.48
C GLY A 51 -7.62 12.55 -0.79
N LEU A 52 -8.44 12.12 0.16
CA LEU A 52 -9.34 13.00 0.91
C LEU A 52 -8.71 13.35 2.27
N TYR A 53 -8.09 14.51 2.35
CA TYR A 53 -7.41 15.02 3.56
C TYR A 53 -7.86 16.46 3.83
N PRO A 54 -9.04 16.67 4.46
CA PRO A 54 -9.59 18.00 4.72
C PRO A 54 -8.61 18.90 5.48
N GLY A 55 -8.45 20.15 5.04
CA GLY A 55 -7.57 21.13 5.68
C GLY A 55 -6.08 20.97 5.39
N LEU A 56 -5.69 20.06 4.51
CA LEU A 56 -4.31 19.81 4.13
C LEU A 56 -4.14 19.86 2.60
N LEU A 57 -2.97 20.30 2.15
CA LEU A 57 -2.57 20.12 0.77
C LEU A 57 -2.26 18.65 0.53
N ALA A 58 -2.87 18.07 -0.49
CA ALA A 58 -2.67 16.68 -0.85
C ALA A 58 -2.34 16.54 -2.34
N GLN A 59 -1.24 15.89 -2.63
CA GLN A 59 -0.82 15.59 -4.00
C GLN A 59 -0.65 14.09 -4.19
N ARG A 60 -1.28 13.53 -5.22
CA ARG A 60 -1.07 12.14 -5.56
C ARG A 60 0.32 11.93 -6.13
N LEU A 61 1.10 11.08 -5.46
CA LEU A 61 2.45 10.70 -5.86
C LEU A 61 2.42 9.47 -6.80
N MET A 62 1.55 8.50 -6.49
CA MET A 62 1.52 7.25 -7.23
C MET A 62 0.12 6.63 -7.17
N LYS A 63 -0.43 6.26 -8.32
CA LYS A 63 -1.63 5.41 -8.39
C LYS A 63 -1.28 3.98 -7.97
N GLN A 64 -2.18 3.33 -7.28
CA GLN A 64 -2.02 1.92 -6.90
C GLN A 64 -3.20 1.09 -7.40
N GLU A 65 -2.90 -0.09 -7.90
CA GLU A 65 -3.89 -1.14 -8.09
C GLU A 65 -3.91 -2.05 -6.87
N VAL A 66 -5.05 -2.66 -6.62
CA VAL A 66 -5.23 -3.67 -5.56
C VAL A 66 -5.71 -4.95 -6.21
N PHE A 67 -4.99 -6.02 -6.03
CA PHE A 67 -5.27 -7.32 -6.63
C PHE A 67 -4.83 -8.48 -5.74
N PRO A 68 -5.46 -9.66 -5.89
CA PRO A 68 -5.04 -10.86 -5.18
C PRO A 68 -3.71 -11.39 -5.72
N VAL A 69 -2.88 -11.89 -4.80
CA VAL A 69 -1.62 -12.56 -5.11
C VAL A 69 -1.49 -13.87 -4.35
N CYS A 70 -0.82 -14.85 -4.95
CA CYS A 70 -0.44 -16.09 -4.32
C CYS A 70 0.99 -16.52 -4.71
N SER A 71 1.55 -17.51 -4.01
CA SER A 71 2.76 -18.20 -4.48
C SER A 71 2.45 -19.09 -5.68
N PRO A 72 3.42 -19.34 -6.59
CA PRO A 72 3.24 -20.24 -7.73
C PRO A 72 2.81 -21.67 -7.34
N GLU A 73 3.20 -22.13 -6.15
CA GLU A 73 2.88 -23.46 -5.63
C GLU A 73 1.37 -23.68 -5.48
N LEU A 74 0.60 -22.65 -5.13
CA LEU A 74 -0.86 -22.77 -4.97
C LEU A 74 -1.59 -23.03 -6.29
N LEU A 75 -0.97 -22.76 -7.43
CA LEU A 75 -1.55 -23.06 -8.74
C LEU A 75 -1.40 -24.53 -9.15
N GLN A 76 -0.53 -25.28 -8.48
CA GLN A 76 -0.21 -26.68 -8.78
C GLN A 76 -0.90 -27.67 -7.85
N GLY A 77 -1.68 -27.17 -6.87
CA GLY A 77 -2.40 -27.99 -5.89
C GLY A 77 -3.65 -28.66 -6.43
N GLU A 78 -4.36 -29.36 -5.55
CA GLU A 78 -5.62 -30.07 -5.86
C GLU A 78 -6.71 -29.11 -6.35
N HIS A 79 -6.68 -27.87 -5.91
CA HIS A 79 -7.63 -26.80 -6.26
C HIS A 79 -6.91 -25.61 -6.90
N PRO A 80 -6.59 -25.66 -8.20
CA PRO A 80 -5.90 -24.57 -8.87
C PRO A 80 -6.77 -23.29 -8.92
N LEU A 81 -6.13 -22.12 -8.76
CA LEU A 81 -6.77 -20.80 -8.78
C LEU A 81 -6.96 -20.33 -10.24
N VAL A 82 -7.98 -20.83 -10.93
CA VAL A 82 -8.28 -20.48 -12.32
C VAL A 82 -9.26 -19.29 -12.40
N SER A 83 -10.19 -19.22 -11.46
CA SER A 83 -11.25 -18.21 -11.41
C SER A 83 -11.46 -17.70 -9.97
N PRO A 84 -12.07 -16.50 -9.77
CA PRO A 84 -12.30 -15.96 -8.43
C PRO A 84 -13.07 -16.87 -7.48
N VAL A 85 -13.95 -17.75 -8.00
CA VAL A 85 -14.74 -18.67 -7.18
C VAL A 85 -13.89 -19.77 -6.53
N ASP A 86 -12.70 -20.06 -7.08
CA ASP A 86 -11.79 -21.07 -6.55
C ASP A 86 -11.14 -20.64 -5.23
N LEU A 87 -11.21 -19.35 -4.88
CA LEU A 87 -10.79 -18.84 -3.58
C LEU A 87 -11.48 -19.52 -2.40
N ARG A 88 -12.63 -20.18 -2.63
CA ARG A 88 -13.34 -20.96 -1.58
C ARG A 88 -12.50 -22.11 -0.98
N TRP A 89 -11.51 -22.58 -1.73
CA TRP A 89 -10.64 -23.68 -1.34
C TRP A 89 -9.32 -23.22 -0.72
N HIS A 90 -9.13 -21.90 -0.64
CA HIS A 90 -7.87 -21.31 -0.19
C HIS A 90 -8.05 -20.39 1.02
N THR A 91 -7.02 -20.32 1.82
CA THR A 91 -6.96 -19.39 2.95
C THR A 91 -6.87 -17.97 2.45
N LEU A 92 -7.81 -17.12 2.87
CA LEU A 92 -7.74 -15.67 2.64
C LEU A 92 -6.90 -15.03 3.74
N ILE A 93 -5.77 -14.45 3.37
CA ILE A 93 -4.88 -13.75 4.29
C ILE A 93 -5.29 -12.27 4.33
N HIS A 94 -5.39 -11.72 5.54
CA HIS A 94 -5.83 -10.35 5.77
C HIS A 94 -4.68 -9.47 6.23
N PHE A 95 -4.65 -8.25 5.69
CA PHE A 95 -3.89 -7.17 6.28
C PHE A 95 -4.85 -6.23 7.01
N ASP A 96 -4.74 -6.19 8.33
CA ASP A 96 -5.51 -5.32 9.20
C ASP A 96 -4.58 -4.28 9.81
N PRO A 97 -4.56 -3.04 9.30
CA PRO A 97 -3.78 -1.98 9.90
C PRO A 97 -4.29 -1.70 11.33
N ASN A 98 -3.39 -1.32 12.24
CA ASN A 98 -3.72 -0.99 13.63
C ASN A 98 -4.54 0.30 13.80
N PHE A 99 -5.14 0.79 12.73
CA PHE A 99 -6.02 1.95 12.69
C PHE A 99 -7.26 1.64 11.85
N TYR A 100 -8.39 2.18 12.25
CA TYR A 100 -9.61 2.01 11.49
C TYR A 100 -9.61 2.92 10.25
N ASP A 101 -9.66 2.30 9.07
CA ASP A 101 -9.90 2.97 7.79
C ASP A 101 -10.98 2.19 7.02
N PRO A 102 -12.20 2.71 6.91
CA PRO A 102 -13.29 2.03 6.20
C PRO A 102 -13.02 1.87 4.70
N ASP A 103 -12.10 2.66 4.18
CA ASP A 103 -11.72 2.63 2.77
C ASP A 103 -10.54 1.69 2.48
N TRP A 104 -9.96 1.08 3.52
CA TRP A 104 -8.87 0.11 3.32
C TRP A 104 -9.33 -1.06 2.45
N PRO A 105 -8.47 -1.56 1.53
CA PRO A 105 -8.77 -2.73 0.71
C PRO A 105 -9.07 -3.98 1.56
N GLN A 106 -10.24 -4.58 1.34
CA GLN A 106 -10.73 -5.74 2.07
C GLN A 106 -11.27 -6.81 1.13
N TRP A 107 -11.16 -8.08 1.50
CA TRP A 107 -11.69 -9.21 0.76
C TRP A 107 -13.19 -9.08 0.46
N LYS A 108 -13.99 -8.64 1.40
CA LYS A 108 -15.44 -8.44 1.20
C LYS A 108 -15.75 -7.52 0.02
N LYS A 109 -14.99 -6.42 -0.12
CA LYS A 109 -15.17 -5.47 -1.24
C LYS A 109 -14.68 -6.09 -2.55
N TRP A 110 -13.56 -6.82 -2.52
CA TRP A 110 -13.00 -7.45 -3.71
C TRP A 110 -13.90 -8.58 -4.23
N LEU A 111 -14.36 -9.49 -3.37
CA LEU A 111 -15.27 -10.60 -3.74
C LEU A 111 -16.56 -10.07 -4.34
N ARG A 112 -17.09 -8.95 -3.79
CA ARG A 112 -18.27 -8.29 -4.38
C ARG A 112 -17.98 -7.76 -5.79
N ALA A 113 -16.82 -7.15 -6.01
CA ALA A 113 -16.42 -6.65 -7.33
C ALA A 113 -16.18 -7.78 -8.34
N ALA A 114 -15.73 -8.95 -7.86
CA ALA A 114 -15.57 -10.17 -8.63
C ALA A 114 -16.89 -10.94 -8.82
N GLU A 115 -18.02 -10.45 -8.30
CA GLU A 115 -19.34 -11.10 -8.33
C GLU A 115 -19.35 -12.52 -7.69
N VAL A 116 -18.44 -12.76 -6.73
CA VAL A 116 -18.33 -14.04 -6.03
C VAL A 116 -19.13 -14.02 -4.74
N THR A 117 -19.94 -15.05 -4.56
CA THR A 117 -20.75 -15.31 -3.36
C THR A 117 -20.41 -16.64 -2.72
N GLY A 118 -20.81 -16.84 -1.46
CA GLY A 118 -20.62 -18.13 -0.75
C GLY A 118 -19.20 -18.33 -0.18
N ILE A 119 -18.39 -17.29 -0.17
CA ILE A 119 -17.08 -17.27 0.52
C ILE A 119 -17.19 -16.34 1.75
N ASP A 120 -16.83 -16.85 2.92
CA ASP A 120 -16.75 -16.02 4.11
C ASP A 120 -15.45 -15.18 4.07
N ALA A 121 -15.63 -13.91 3.76
CA ALA A 121 -14.54 -12.96 3.62
C ALA A 121 -13.90 -12.54 4.95
N SER A 122 -14.34 -13.06 6.09
CA SER A 122 -13.82 -12.73 7.42
C SER A 122 -12.91 -13.81 8.00
N VAL A 123 -12.86 -14.97 7.36
CA VAL A 123 -12.08 -16.13 7.85
C VAL A 123 -10.66 -16.11 7.28
N GLY A 124 -9.68 -16.33 8.14
CA GLY A 124 -8.27 -16.45 7.76
C GLY A 124 -7.34 -15.75 8.76
N PRO A 125 -6.03 -15.86 8.58
CA PRO A 125 -5.06 -15.18 9.43
C PRO A 125 -5.05 -13.66 9.14
N HIS A 126 -4.93 -12.87 10.22
CA HIS A 126 -4.89 -11.43 10.18
C HIS A 126 -3.53 -10.91 10.61
N PHE A 127 -2.92 -10.05 9.81
CA PHE A 127 -1.62 -9.45 10.10
C PHE A 127 -1.74 -7.92 10.13
N SER A 128 -1.10 -7.28 11.10
CA SER A 128 -1.03 -5.82 11.20
C SER A 128 0.16 -5.21 10.43
N SER A 129 0.98 -6.06 9.80
CA SER A 129 2.13 -5.65 9.00
C SER A 129 2.01 -6.14 7.56
N PRO A 130 2.13 -5.26 6.54
CA PRO A 130 2.12 -5.69 5.14
C PRO A 130 3.27 -6.66 4.83
N ASN A 131 4.41 -6.53 5.50
CA ASN A 131 5.54 -7.45 5.31
C ASN A 131 5.20 -8.86 5.79
N PHE A 132 4.48 -9.02 6.91
CA PHE A 132 4.05 -10.33 7.38
C PHE A 132 3.04 -10.95 6.42
N THR A 133 2.10 -10.15 5.93
CA THR A 133 1.13 -10.58 4.93
C THR A 133 1.82 -11.16 3.69
N ILE A 134 2.77 -10.44 3.12
CA ILE A 134 3.52 -10.88 1.93
C ILE A 134 4.38 -12.11 2.22
N GLN A 135 5.03 -12.17 3.38
CA GLN A 135 5.82 -13.36 3.75
C GLN A 135 4.94 -14.60 3.87
N ALA A 136 3.75 -14.49 4.45
CA ALA A 136 2.80 -15.62 4.52
C ALA A 136 2.39 -16.11 3.12
N VAL A 137 2.14 -15.19 2.17
CA VAL A 137 1.83 -15.53 0.78
C VAL A 137 3.02 -16.21 0.09
N LEU A 138 4.24 -15.68 0.25
CA LEU A 138 5.46 -16.26 -0.31
C LEU A 138 5.75 -17.69 0.20
N GLN A 139 5.28 -18.01 1.40
CA GLN A 139 5.37 -19.35 2.00
C GLN A 139 4.19 -20.27 1.63
N GLY A 140 3.36 -19.89 0.65
CA GLY A 140 2.23 -20.70 0.21
C GLY A 140 1.07 -20.84 1.19
N GLN A 141 1.00 -19.98 2.23
CA GLN A 141 -0.02 -20.11 3.29
C GLN A 141 -1.43 -19.67 2.84
N GLY A 142 -1.54 -19.02 1.67
CA GLY A 142 -2.83 -18.58 1.13
C GLY A 142 -2.70 -17.44 0.13
N VAL A 143 -3.81 -16.75 -0.08
CA VAL A 143 -3.97 -15.63 -1.01
C VAL A 143 -4.19 -14.34 -0.24
N ALA A 144 -3.52 -13.26 -0.61
CA ALA A 144 -3.74 -11.94 -0.02
C ALA A 144 -4.06 -10.88 -1.07
N LEU A 145 -4.76 -9.82 -0.66
CA LEU A 145 -4.84 -8.58 -1.45
C LEU A 145 -3.55 -7.79 -1.28
N ALA A 146 -2.92 -7.43 -2.38
CA ALA A 146 -1.70 -6.64 -2.42
C ALA A 146 -1.89 -5.37 -3.25
N VAL A 147 -1.07 -4.35 -2.97
CA VAL A 147 -0.95 -3.13 -3.78
C VAL A 147 0.22 -3.25 -4.75
N SER A 148 0.15 -2.57 -5.91
CA SER A 148 1.18 -2.64 -6.96
C SER A 148 2.59 -2.43 -6.42
N LEU A 149 2.84 -1.36 -5.68
CA LEU A 149 4.18 -1.06 -5.13
C LEU A 149 4.78 -2.20 -4.30
N MET A 150 3.93 -3.01 -3.68
CA MET A 150 4.35 -4.14 -2.84
C MET A 150 4.61 -5.40 -3.65
N ALA A 151 3.81 -5.63 -4.69
CA ALA A 151 3.73 -6.92 -5.38
C ALA A 151 4.42 -6.94 -6.74
N ASP A 152 4.48 -5.82 -7.49
CA ASP A 152 4.90 -5.82 -8.90
C ASP A 152 6.30 -6.42 -9.13
N GLU A 153 7.26 -6.10 -8.28
CA GLU A 153 8.61 -6.66 -8.34
C GLU A 153 8.60 -8.18 -8.11
N LEU A 154 7.87 -8.64 -7.09
CA LEU A 154 7.74 -10.06 -6.77
C LEU A 154 7.01 -10.84 -7.86
N VAL A 155 6.07 -10.20 -8.55
CA VAL A 155 5.36 -10.77 -9.71
C VAL A 155 6.30 -10.82 -10.92
N ALA A 156 7.06 -9.76 -11.18
CA ALA A 156 8.05 -9.74 -12.27
C ALA A 156 9.12 -10.82 -12.10
N ASP A 157 9.56 -11.07 -10.85
CA ASP A 157 10.53 -12.12 -10.50
C ASP A 157 9.90 -13.54 -10.48
N GLY A 158 8.60 -13.68 -10.70
CA GLY A 158 7.89 -14.96 -10.65
C GLY A 158 7.75 -15.57 -9.25
N ARG A 159 8.03 -14.79 -8.20
CA ARG A 159 7.89 -15.21 -6.79
C ARG A 159 6.45 -15.13 -6.29
N LEU A 160 5.65 -14.26 -6.89
CA LEU A 160 4.21 -14.17 -6.71
C LEU A 160 3.52 -14.22 -8.06
N ILE A 161 2.28 -14.67 -8.05
CA ILE A 161 1.37 -14.63 -9.20
C ILE A 161 0.25 -13.64 -8.89
N ARG A 162 0.05 -12.68 -9.80
CA ARG A 162 -1.16 -11.85 -9.81
C ARG A 162 -2.33 -12.71 -10.31
N LEU A 163 -3.36 -12.80 -9.49
CA LEU A 163 -4.55 -13.56 -9.78
C LEU A 163 -5.64 -12.65 -10.33
N PHE A 164 -6.33 -13.14 -11.33
CA PHE A 164 -7.57 -12.60 -11.88
C PHE A 164 -7.47 -11.14 -12.39
N ASP A 165 -8.17 -10.84 -13.46
CA ASP A 165 -8.32 -9.49 -14.01
C ASP A 165 -9.60 -8.83 -13.47
N VAL A 166 -9.61 -8.54 -12.17
CA VAL A 166 -10.72 -7.88 -11.48
C VAL A 166 -10.23 -6.59 -10.86
N ASN A 167 -10.81 -5.47 -11.31
CA ASN A 167 -10.50 -4.17 -10.77
C ASN A 167 -11.08 -3.99 -9.37
N TYR A 168 -10.21 -3.75 -8.39
CA TYR A 168 -10.68 -3.37 -7.05
C TYR A 168 -11.36 -1.99 -7.11
N PRO A 169 -12.57 -1.84 -6.54
CA PRO A 169 -13.28 -0.56 -6.61
C PRO A 169 -12.59 0.52 -5.77
N GLY A 170 -12.30 1.65 -6.40
CA GLY A 170 -11.70 2.83 -5.78
C GLY A 170 -10.41 3.28 -6.45
N ASN A 171 -10.12 4.58 -6.31
CA ASN A 171 -8.89 5.20 -6.80
C ASN A 171 -7.89 5.28 -5.65
N TYR A 172 -7.20 4.17 -5.39
CA TYR A 172 -6.16 4.14 -4.37
C TYR A 172 -4.83 4.68 -4.90
N GLY A 173 -4.07 5.25 -3.99
CA GLY A 173 -2.74 5.76 -4.30
C GLY A 173 -1.96 6.15 -3.06
N TYR A 174 -0.69 6.47 -3.26
CA TYR A 174 0.09 7.18 -2.27
C TYR A 174 -0.02 8.68 -2.53
N TYR A 175 -0.24 9.42 -1.46
CA TYR A 175 -0.39 10.86 -1.46
C TYR A 175 0.63 11.48 -0.52
N GLY A 176 1.34 12.52 -0.99
CA GLY A 176 2.00 13.46 -0.13
C GLY A 176 0.95 14.39 0.49
N VAL A 177 1.11 14.68 1.77
CA VAL A 177 0.19 15.53 2.52
C VAL A 177 0.99 16.49 3.40
N VAL A 178 0.65 17.77 3.38
CA VAL A 178 1.33 18.83 4.12
C VAL A 178 0.32 19.92 4.49
N SER A 179 0.52 20.65 5.60
CA SER A 179 -0.29 21.83 5.90
C SER A 179 0.13 23.03 5.04
N GLU A 180 -0.81 23.93 4.74
CA GLU A 180 -0.53 25.18 4.00
C GLU A 180 0.55 26.01 4.68
N GLU A 181 0.57 26.04 6.01
CA GLU A 181 1.57 26.77 6.79
C GLU A 181 2.98 26.17 6.63
N LYS A 182 3.11 24.84 6.78
CA LYS A 182 4.41 24.16 6.72
C LYS A 182 5.03 24.15 5.32
N VAL A 183 4.23 24.10 4.26
CA VAL A 183 4.76 24.09 2.88
C VAL A 183 5.44 25.44 2.52
N GLU A 184 5.16 26.52 3.22
CA GLU A 184 5.84 27.82 3.04
C GLU A 184 7.24 27.85 3.65
N GLU A 185 7.55 26.92 4.56
CA GLU A 185 8.90 26.79 5.10
C GLU A 185 9.86 26.30 4.01
N ARG A 186 10.96 27.03 3.76
CA ARG A 186 11.91 26.74 2.68
C ARG A 186 12.39 25.29 2.62
N ARG A 187 12.69 24.68 3.79
CA ARG A 187 13.13 23.27 3.87
C ARG A 187 12.02 22.30 3.51
N VAL A 188 10.77 22.59 3.89
CA VAL A 188 9.59 21.76 3.62
C VAL A 188 9.19 21.89 2.16
N SER A 189 9.18 23.11 1.61
CA SER A 189 8.93 23.39 0.18
C SER A 189 9.91 22.63 -0.71
N ALA A 190 11.20 22.70 -0.41
CA ALA A 190 12.23 21.98 -1.20
C ALA A 190 11.97 20.47 -1.23
N PHE A 191 11.66 19.86 -0.08
CA PHE A 191 11.34 18.43 -0.03
C PHE A 191 10.01 18.11 -0.73
N TRP A 192 9.00 18.95 -0.58
CA TRP A 192 7.70 18.78 -1.21
C TRP A 192 7.79 18.84 -2.74
N GLU A 193 8.50 19.81 -3.28
CA GLU A 193 8.71 19.95 -4.73
C GLU A 193 9.50 18.77 -5.30
N TRP A 194 10.57 18.35 -4.61
CA TRP A 194 11.33 17.17 -4.98
C TRP A 194 10.46 15.90 -4.97
N LEU A 195 9.69 15.68 -3.90
CA LEU A 195 8.80 14.52 -3.77
C LEU A 195 7.79 14.43 -4.93
N ILE A 196 7.23 15.56 -5.34
CA ILE A 196 6.30 15.65 -6.47
C ILE A 196 7.03 15.40 -7.80
N SER A 197 8.22 15.97 -7.99
CA SER A 197 8.98 15.80 -9.23
C SER A 197 9.39 14.35 -9.47
N GLU A 198 9.84 13.65 -8.41
CA GLU A 198 10.22 12.24 -8.46
C GLU A 198 9.05 11.27 -8.66
N SER A 199 7.83 11.75 -8.45
CA SER A 199 6.62 10.93 -8.56
C SER A 199 5.95 10.97 -9.95
N LYS A 200 6.49 11.75 -10.88
CA LYS A 200 5.98 11.88 -12.26
C LYS A 200 6.58 10.84 -13.18
#